data_3a7cc27ee15f3f1fdd2e2d7d7d1cfce0
#
_entry.id   3a7cc27ee15f3f1fdd2e2d7d7d1cfce0
#
_cell.length_a   1.000
_cell.length_b   1.000
_cell.length_c   1.000
_cell.angle_alpha   90.00
_cell.angle_beta   90.00
_cell.angle_gamma   90.00
#
_symmetry.space_group_name_H-M   'P 1'
#
loop_
_entity.id
_entity.type
_entity.pdbx_description
1 polymer ?
#
loop_
_entity_poly.entity_id
_entity_poly.type
_entity_poly.pdbx_seq_one_letter_code
_entity_poly.pdbx_strand_id
1 'polypeptide(L)'
;MKIICLVKQVPRGDAIRFDEETKSLVREGVPLELNAFDAYAVAHAVRLREQHGGEVVAMTMGPPQAEEALRSTLALGADRCIHLSDRVFAVADTLGTSRTLALALQKEGLDLVLCGRKTLDSETWQVPPEVAAFLGLPHLTNVFSLEADGQALHARRFGDEGEELYELGLPALCSVALPPEGISVEVEPVPVPEALERIAVWAAGDVVEEVRPNDKRFGQTGSPTRVLAVRDVSPERTQELFEDPAEAAGRVRELLAERPAPESSWEKPERLGEQPGHSYDSWSVVELVEGRIARVSLELLAKSRELAGKLGGRSVALILGHGLDDAVGEAVAHGAEAVVVVDDARLREYQPDVWADALRQVLERERPHVLLIPATSRGRDYGPRAAGELELGMTGDCVDLGIDRAGRLIQHKPAYGGNIVSVIMGATTPQLATVRPRMFTPLEPRNTLNGEVRRLELDGTATVRARLVEHDTGERAFDLDEADTVLAVGAGVDVAEARRLAGDLGAALGGDRGACDAGLLPRSRQLGLLGRAVAPRLYVAVETEGDFEHAVASVKAGVITVFKRSSAPVTGTADVAVAGDWREKLPAFIQAYAGG
;
A
#
# COMPACT_ATOMS: atom_id res chain seq x y z
N MET A 1 -2.01 -1.15 -30.85
CA MET A 1 -1.28 -1.33 -29.55
C MET A 1 -1.82 -2.57 -28.86
N LYS A 2 -0.98 -3.51 -28.43
CA LYS A 2 -1.39 -4.67 -27.64
C LYS A 2 -1.30 -4.34 -26.16
N ILE A 3 -2.45 -4.27 -25.48
CA ILE A 3 -2.53 -3.96 -24.06
C ILE A 3 -2.91 -5.22 -23.30
N ILE A 4 -2.09 -5.60 -22.30
CA ILE A 4 -2.39 -6.76 -21.45
C ILE A 4 -2.81 -6.26 -20.07
N CYS A 5 -3.99 -6.68 -19.61
CA CYS A 5 -4.51 -6.38 -18.30
C CYS A 5 -4.27 -7.57 -17.36
N LEU A 6 -3.42 -7.40 -16.34
CA LEU A 6 -3.28 -8.38 -15.27
C LEU A 6 -4.44 -8.23 -14.30
N VAL A 7 -5.18 -9.30 -14.06
CA VAL A 7 -6.38 -9.28 -13.23
C VAL A 7 -6.40 -10.42 -12.23
N LYS A 8 -7.10 -10.21 -11.11
CA LYS A 8 -7.22 -11.21 -10.05
C LYS A 8 -8.67 -11.38 -9.61
N GLN A 9 -9.07 -12.63 -9.37
CA GLN A 9 -10.28 -12.94 -8.64
C GLN A 9 -10.00 -12.83 -7.13
N VAL A 10 -10.83 -12.11 -6.40
CA VAL A 10 -10.71 -11.88 -4.96
C VAL A 10 -12.00 -12.24 -4.23
N PRO A 11 -11.94 -12.63 -2.96
CA PRO A 11 -13.13 -12.77 -2.13
C PRO A 11 -13.79 -11.40 -1.91
N ARG A 12 -15.11 -11.36 -1.90
CA ARG A 12 -15.85 -10.16 -1.48
C ARG A 12 -15.55 -9.84 -0.02
N GLY A 13 -15.11 -8.61 0.22
CA GLY A 13 -14.64 -8.18 1.52
C GLY A 13 -15.68 -8.27 2.64
N ASP A 14 -16.94 -7.96 2.33
CA ASP A 14 -18.10 -8.03 3.24
C ASP A 14 -18.53 -9.46 3.62
N ALA A 15 -18.12 -10.46 2.83
CA ALA A 15 -18.48 -11.87 3.03
C ALA A 15 -17.42 -12.68 3.79
N ILE A 16 -16.32 -12.07 4.17
CA ILE A 16 -15.21 -12.75 4.88
C ILE A 16 -15.63 -13.07 6.30
N ARG A 17 -15.38 -14.31 6.71
CA ARG A 17 -15.72 -14.82 8.05
C ARG A 17 -14.56 -15.63 8.63
N PHE A 18 -14.51 -15.64 9.96
CA PHE A 18 -13.63 -16.52 10.72
C PHE A 18 -14.46 -17.63 11.36
N ASP A 19 -13.87 -18.81 11.41
CA ASP A 19 -14.38 -19.89 12.24
C ASP A 19 -14.20 -19.50 13.73
N GLU A 20 -15.28 -19.52 14.50
CA GLU A 20 -15.27 -19.02 15.88
C GLU A 20 -14.38 -19.86 16.82
N GLU A 21 -14.22 -21.15 16.55
CA GLU A 21 -13.44 -22.08 17.39
C GLU A 21 -11.96 -22.04 17.01
N THR A 22 -11.66 -22.16 15.71
CA THR A 22 -10.28 -22.26 15.21
C THR A 22 -9.62 -20.92 14.97
N LYS A 23 -10.41 -19.82 14.94
CA LYS A 23 -9.97 -18.46 14.54
C LYS A 23 -9.26 -18.44 13.18
N SER A 24 -9.58 -19.39 12.32
CA SER A 24 -9.06 -19.48 10.96
C SER A 24 -10.02 -18.89 9.95
N LEU A 25 -9.46 -18.38 8.84
CA LEU A 25 -10.25 -17.81 7.74
C LEU A 25 -11.09 -18.89 7.05
N VAL A 26 -12.41 -18.71 7.04
CA VAL A 26 -13.33 -19.56 6.27
C VAL A 26 -13.25 -19.14 4.80
N ARG A 27 -12.75 -20.02 3.95
CA ARG A 27 -12.60 -19.78 2.50
C ARG A 27 -13.71 -20.41 1.67
N GLU A 28 -14.37 -21.42 2.22
CA GLU A 28 -15.41 -22.17 1.51
C GLU A 28 -16.74 -21.40 1.49
N GLY A 29 -17.36 -21.28 0.32
CA GLY A 29 -18.62 -20.59 0.15
C GLY A 29 -18.56 -19.06 0.17
N VAL A 30 -17.38 -18.45 0.22
CA VAL A 30 -17.23 -16.99 0.10
C VAL A 30 -17.44 -16.57 -1.34
N PRO A 31 -18.33 -15.62 -1.64
CA PRO A 31 -18.49 -15.07 -2.98
C PRO A 31 -17.18 -14.46 -3.48
N LEU A 32 -16.89 -14.69 -4.74
CA LEU A 32 -15.69 -14.19 -5.41
C LEU A 32 -16.08 -13.14 -6.44
N GLU A 33 -15.20 -12.19 -6.70
CA GLU A 33 -15.42 -11.11 -7.68
C GLU A 33 -14.10 -10.73 -8.37
N LEU A 34 -14.20 -10.01 -9.49
CA LEU A 34 -13.06 -9.35 -10.11
C LEU A 34 -12.58 -8.22 -9.19
N ASN A 35 -11.28 -8.16 -8.91
CA ASN A 35 -10.71 -7.06 -8.12
C ASN A 35 -11.06 -5.70 -8.75
N ALA A 36 -11.62 -4.80 -7.96
CA ALA A 36 -12.15 -3.52 -8.45
C ALA A 36 -11.10 -2.66 -9.16
N PHE A 37 -9.86 -2.62 -8.65
CA PHE A 37 -8.78 -1.88 -9.30
C PHE A 37 -8.36 -2.50 -10.64
N ASP A 38 -8.50 -3.82 -10.79
CA ASP A 38 -8.20 -4.49 -12.07
C ASP A 38 -9.30 -4.20 -13.10
N ALA A 39 -10.56 -4.08 -12.66
CA ALA A 39 -11.66 -3.60 -13.52
C ALA A 39 -11.38 -2.18 -14.05
N TYR A 40 -10.80 -1.28 -13.22
CA TYR A 40 -10.36 0.05 -13.65
C TYR A 40 -9.27 -0.03 -14.73
N ALA A 41 -8.30 -0.94 -14.55
CA ALA A 41 -7.24 -1.15 -15.54
C ALA A 41 -7.80 -1.62 -16.89
N VAL A 42 -8.75 -2.56 -16.88
CA VAL A 42 -9.44 -3.00 -18.11
C VAL A 42 -10.18 -1.84 -18.78
N ALA A 43 -10.89 -1.01 -18.01
CA ALA A 43 -11.59 0.15 -18.56
C ALA A 43 -10.65 1.16 -19.24
N HIS A 44 -9.48 1.44 -18.66
CA HIS A 44 -8.45 2.25 -19.30
C HIS A 44 -7.90 1.61 -20.58
N ALA A 45 -7.65 0.28 -20.55
CA ALA A 45 -7.18 -0.44 -21.73
C ALA A 45 -8.18 -0.38 -22.90
N VAL A 46 -9.46 -0.59 -22.61
CA VAL A 46 -10.54 -0.50 -23.61
C VAL A 46 -10.63 0.90 -24.20
N ARG A 47 -10.59 1.95 -23.37
CA ARG A 47 -10.56 3.34 -23.82
C ARG A 47 -9.36 3.63 -24.73
N LEU A 48 -8.15 3.21 -24.35
CA LEU A 48 -6.96 3.39 -25.18
C LEU A 48 -7.05 2.63 -26.51
N ARG A 49 -7.59 1.39 -26.51
CA ARG A 49 -7.86 0.64 -27.73
C ARG A 49 -8.86 1.34 -28.64
N GLU A 50 -9.92 1.92 -28.11
CA GLU A 50 -10.92 2.66 -28.90
C GLU A 50 -10.32 3.91 -29.57
N GLN A 51 -9.37 4.58 -28.91
CA GLN A 51 -8.70 5.77 -29.40
C GLN A 51 -7.61 5.46 -30.43
N HIS A 52 -6.83 4.39 -30.23
CA HIS A 52 -5.59 4.13 -30.98
C HIS A 52 -5.60 2.82 -31.76
N GLY A 53 -6.67 2.02 -31.67
CA GLY A 53 -6.73 0.67 -32.22
C GLY A 53 -5.85 -0.33 -31.46
N GLY A 54 -5.96 -1.59 -31.83
CA GLY A 54 -5.17 -2.66 -31.26
C GLY A 54 -6.02 -3.73 -30.58
N GLU A 55 -5.48 -4.36 -29.52
CA GLU A 55 -6.09 -5.50 -28.84
C GLU A 55 -5.94 -5.36 -27.33
N VAL A 56 -7.01 -5.71 -26.56
CA VAL A 56 -7.00 -5.80 -25.11
C VAL A 56 -7.08 -7.26 -24.69
N VAL A 57 -6.07 -7.76 -23.99
CA VAL A 57 -5.98 -9.13 -23.49
C VAL A 57 -6.02 -9.11 -21.96
N ALA A 58 -6.99 -9.77 -21.33
CA ALA A 58 -6.98 -9.95 -19.89
C ALA A 58 -6.23 -11.24 -19.50
N MET A 59 -5.37 -11.18 -18.49
CA MET A 59 -4.57 -12.31 -18.03
C MET A 59 -4.71 -12.49 -16.51
N THR A 60 -5.02 -13.71 -16.08
CA THR A 60 -5.04 -14.08 -14.65
C THR A 60 -4.22 -15.34 -14.39
N MET A 61 -3.65 -15.43 -13.17
CA MET A 61 -3.06 -16.66 -12.66
C MET A 61 -3.89 -17.14 -11.46
N GLY A 62 -4.48 -18.31 -11.58
CA GLY A 62 -5.35 -18.81 -10.52
C GLY A 62 -5.92 -20.21 -10.75
N PRO A 63 -6.66 -20.74 -9.77
CA PRO A 63 -7.38 -22.00 -9.90
C PRO A 63 -8.50 -21.89 -10.95
N PRO A 64 -9.11 -23.03 -11.37
CA PRO A 64 -10.13 -23.01 -12.42
C PRO A 64 -11.27 -22.00 -12.24
N GLN A 65 -11.70 -21.72 -10.99
CA GLN A 65 -12.75 -20.75 -10.72
C GLN A 65 -12.38 -19.30 -11.05
N ALA A 66 -11.09 -18.97 -11.21
CA ALA A 66 -10.67 -17.62 -11.59
C ALA A 66 -11.11 -17.24 -13.02
N GLU A 67 -11.61 -18.19 -13.82
CA GLU A 67 -12.23 -17.94 -15.11
C GLU A 67 -13.40 -16.94 -15.00
N GLU A 68 -14.16 -16.94 -13.89
CA GLU A 68 -15.28 -16.01 -13.71
C GLU A 68 -14.84 -14.54 -13.74
N ALA A 69 -13.69 -14.22 -13.13
CA ALA A 69 -13.12 -12.87 -13.22
C ALA A 69 -12.74 -12.50 -14.67
N LEU A 70 -12.24 -13.47 -15.46
CA LEU A 70 -11.98 -13.24 -16.89
C LEU A 70 -13.27 -12.99 -17.68
N ARG A 71 -14.36 -13.67 -17.34
CA ARG A 71 -15.67 -13.42 -17.96
C ARG A 71 -16.19 -12.01 -17.67
N SER A 72 -15.91 -11.49 -16.48
CA SER A 72 -16.19 -10.07 -16.15
C SER A 72 -15.34 -9.11 -16.99
N THR A 73 -14.07 -9.43 -17.27
CA THR A 73 -13.25 -8.57 -18.14
C THR A 73 -13.70 -8.59 -19.60
N LEU A 74 -14.24 -9.71 -20.09
CA LEU A 74 -14.88 -9.78 -21.41
C LEU A 74 -16.13 -8.89 -21.49
N ALA A 75 -16.92 -8.83 -20.42
CA ALA A 75 -18.07 -7.93 -20.33
C ALA A 75 -17.67 -6.45 -20.29
N LEU A 76 -16.51 -6.13 -19.69
CA LEU A 76 -15.91 -4.79 -19.73
C LEU A 76 -15.33 -4.41 -21.10
N GLY A 77 -15.19 -5.35 -22.02
CA GLY A 77 -14.75 -5.10 -23.39
C GLY A 77 -13.35 -5.64 -23.74
N ALA A 78 -12.75 -6.49 -22.92
CA ALA A 78 -11.56 -7.21 -23.33
C ALA A 78 -11.82 -8.09 -24.57
N ASP A 79 -10.86 -8.18 -25.51
CA ASP A 79 -11.05 -8.92 -26.77
C ASP A 79 -10.91 -10.43 -26.54
N ARG A 80 -9.98 -10.85 -25.71
CA ARG A 80 -9.75 -12.24 -25.29
C ARG A 80 -9.02 -12.33 -23.96
N CYS A 81 -8.89 -13.55 -23.42
CA CYS A 81 -8.29 -13.78 -22.12
C CYS A 81 -7.28 -14.92 -22.14
N ILE A 82 -6.35 -14.87 -21.19
CA ILE A 82 -5.38 -15.94 -20.91
C ILE A 82 -5.50 -16.30 -19.42
N HIS A 83 -5.79 -17.58 -19.15
CA HIS A 83 -5.87 -18.14 -17.82
C HIS A 83 -4.64 -19.02 -17.55
N LEU A 84 -3.72 -18.53 -16.72
CA LEU A 84 -2.58 -19.33 -16.24
C LEU A 84 -3.08 -20.24 -15.11
N SER A 85 -3.33 -21.50 -15.44
CA SER A 85 -3.91 -22.47 -14.51
C SER A 85 -3.15 -23.79 -14.52
N ASP A 86 -2.30 -23.97 -13.50
CA ASP A 86 -1.54 -25.18 -13.25
C ASP A 86 -1.29 -25.33 -11.75
N ARG A 87 -1.22 -26.56 -11.25
CA ARG A 87 -0.88 -26.84 -9.83
C ARG A 87 0.50 -26.33 -9.44
N VAL A 88 1.44 -26.25 -10.38
CA VAL A 88 2.81 -25.79 -10.14
C VAL A 88 2.84 -24.28 -9.81
N PHE A 89 1.83 -23.51 -10.19
CA PHE A 89 1.70 -22.08 -9.86
C PHE A 89 1.14 -21.83 -8.45
N ALA A 90 0.60 -22.87 -7.81
CA ALA A 90 -0.12 -22.74 -6.56
C ALA A 90 0.77 -22.24 -5.39
N VAL A 91 0.16 -21.48 -4.48
CA VAL A 91 0.81 -20.99 -3.24
C VAL A 91 2.03 -20.10 -3.50
N ALA A 92 2.05 -19.41 -4.65
CA ALA A 92 3.05 -18.41 -4.94
C ALA A 92 2.88 -17.18 -4.02
N ASP A 93 4.01 -16.63 -3.57
CA ASP A 93 4.05 -15.27 -3.03
C ASP A 93 4.07 -14.23 -4.17
N THR A 94 4.27 -12.94 -3.86
CA THR A 94 4.29 -11.89 -4.88
C THR A 94 5.41 -12.10 -5.89
N LEU A 95 6.61 -12.48 -5.46
CA LEU A 95 7.75 -12.68 -6.35
C LEU A 95 7.55 -13.88 -7.30
N GLY A 96 7.06 -15.01 -6.77
CA GLY A 96 6.71 -16.19 -7.58
C GLY A 96 5.59 -15.90 -8.57
N THR A 97 4.58 -15.15 -8.15
CA THR A 97 3.49 -14.67 -9.00
C THR A 97 4.00 -13.77 -10.11
N SER A 98 4.78 -12.76 -9.77
CA SER A 98 5.30 -11.75 -10.70
C SER A 98 6.22 -12.37 -11.74
N ARG A 99 7.07 -13.34 -11.34
CA ARG A 99 7.93 -14.09 -12.27
C ARG A 99 7.10 -14.92 -13.25
N THR A 100 6.08 -15.63 -12.77
CA THR A 100 5.19 -16.43 -13.64
C THR A 100 4.46 -15.55 -14.64
N LEU A 101 3.90 -14.43 -14.19
CA LEU A 101 3.24 -13.44 -15.05
C LEU A 101 4.20 -12.85 -16.08
N ALA A 102 5.42 -12.49 -15.68
CA ALA A 102 6.43 -11.94 -16.59
C ALA A 102 6.79 -12.94 -17.71
N LEU A 103 6.96 -14.22 -17.40
CA LEU A 103 7.21 -15.27 -18.40
C LEU A 103 6.04 -15.39 -19.39
N ALA A 104 4.81 -15.35 -18.91
CA ALA A 104 3.63 -15.40 -19.78
C ALA A 104 3.51 -14.15 -20.66
N LEU A 105 3.80 -12.96 -20.10
CA LEU A 105 3.82 -11.70 -20.83
C LEU A 105 4.89 -11.67 -21.92
N GLN A 106 6.08 -12.20 -21.65
CA GLN A 106 7.15 -12.33 -22.66
C GLN A 106 6.72 -13.22 -23.85
N LYS A 107 6.03 -14.35 -23.56
CA LYS A 107 5.50 -15.23 -24.59
C LYS A 107 4.42 -14.56 -25.43
N GLU A 108 3.49 -13.86 -24.78
CA GLU A 108 2.37 -13.21 -25.46
C GLU A 108 2.81 -11.99 -26.29
N GLY A 109 3.85 -11.28 -25.84
CA GLY A 109 4.27 -9.99 -26.40
C GLY A 109 3.29 -8.88 -26.05
N LEU A 110 3.79 -7.68 -25.84
CA LEU A 110 3.03 -6.55 -25.32
C LEU A 110 3.61 -5.21 -25.76
N ASP A 111 2.76 -4.18 -25.81
CA ASP A 111 3.16 -2.78 -25.86
C ASP A 111 2.90 -2.08 -24.52
N LEU A 112 1.83 -2.47 -23.81
CA LEU A 112 1.47 -1.91 -22.51
C LEU A 112 0.90 -2.98 -21.59
N VAL A 113 1.33 -2.98 -20.33
CA VAL A 113 0.70 -3.75 -19.25
C VAL A 113 -0.04 -2.80 -18.33
N LEU A 114 -1.32 -3.09 -18.09
CA LEU A 114 -2.13 -2.40 -17.07
C LEU A 114 -2.58 -3.41 -16.00
N CYS A 115 -2.67 -2.96 -14.76
CA CYS A 115 -3.20 -3.74 -13.63
C CYS A 115 -3.73 -2.81 -12.54
N GLY A 116 -4.46 -3.34 -11.58
CA GLY A 116 -4.83 -2.58 -10.40
C GLY A 116 -3.62 -2.24 -9.52
N ARG A 117 -3.69 -1.11 -8.81
CA ARG A 117 -2.62 -0.69 -7.89
C ARG A 117 -2.39 -1.69 -6.75
N LYS A 118 -3.44 -2.37 -6.32
CA LYS A 118 -3.44 -3.42 -5.29
C LYS A 118 -4.63 -4.36 -5.49
N THR A 119 -4.59 -5.53 -4.85
CA THR A 119 -5.76 -6.39 -4.73
C THR A 119 -6.39 -6.25 -3.34
N LEU A 120 -7.72 -6.35 -3.25
CA LEU A 120 -8.46 -6.10 -2.01
C LEU A 120 -8.25 -7.19 -0.95
N ASP A 121 -7.85 -8.39 -1.35
CA ASP A 121 -7.59 -9.52 -0.46
C ASP A 121 -6.23 -9.42 0.26
N SER A 122 -5.18 -9.09 -0.46
CA SER A 122 -3.81 -9.16 0.05
C SER A 122 -3.09 -7.81 0.16
N GLU A 123 -3.55 -6.79 -0.55
CA GLU A 123 -3.06 -5.41 -0.48
C GLU A 123 -1.51 -5.27 -0.50
N THR A 124 -0.83 -6.03 -1.36
CA THR A 124 0.64 -6.08 -1.36
C THR A 124 1.31 -4.90 -2.04
N TRP A 125 0.69 -4.34 -3.09
CA TRP A 125 1.24 -3.28 -3.96
C TRP A 125 2.50 -3.70 -4.75
N GLN A 126 2.95 -4.96 -4.66
CA GLN A 126 4.26 -5.40 -5.10
C GLN A 126 4.28 -5.97 -6.53
N VAL A 127 3.20 -6.66 -6.94
CA VAL A 127 3.17 -7.37 -8.23
C VAL A 127 3.46 -6.45 -9.43
N PRO A 128 2.90 -5.24 -9.55
CA PRO A 128 3.19 -4.37 -10.68
C PRO A 128 4.68 -4.01 -10.83
N PRO A 129 5.38 -3.44 -9.81
CA PRO A 129 6.80 -3.11 -9.93
C PRO A 129 7.72 -4.34 -10.02
N GLU A 130 7.35 -5.49 -9.40
CA GLU A 130 8.10 -6.74 -9.55
C GLU A 130 8.00 -7.31 -10.98
N VAL A 131 6.81 -7.29 -11.60
CA VAL A 131 6.63 -7.69 -13.02
C VAL A 131 7.45 -6.78 -13.94
N ALA A 132 7.42 -5.47 -13.69
CA ALA A 132 8.22 -4.53 -14.45
C ALA A 132 9.73 -4.78 -14.29
N ALA A 133 10.20 -5.19 -13.10
CA ALA A 133 11.57 -5.60 -12.84
C ALA A 133 11.97 -6.80 -13.70
N PHE A 134 11.18 -7.89 -13.68
CA PHE A 134 11.46 -9.11 -14.46
C PHE A 134 11.44 -8.88 -15.98
N LEU A 135 10.63 -7.95 -16.45
CA LEU A 135 10.54 -7.60 -17.87
C LEU A 135 11.54 -6.51 -18.31
N GLY A 136 12.20 -5.86 -17.36
CA GLY A 136 13.06 -4.71 -17.64
C GLY A 136 12.28 -3.51 -18.20
N LEU A 137 10.99 -3.34 -17.86
CA LEU A 137 10.13 -2.27 -18.36
C LEU A 137 10.19 -1.02 -17.48
N PRO A 138 10.02 0.18 -18.06
CA PRO A 138 9.61 1.34 -17.26
C PRO A 138 8.25 1.07 -16.61
N HIS A 139 8.05 1.59 -15.40
CA HIS A 139 6.77 1.43 -14.72
C HIS A 139 6.36 2.69 -13.98
N LEU A 140 5.06 2.82 -13.74
CA LEU A 140 4.50 3.85 -12.90
C LEU A 140 3.32 3.28 -12.12
N THR A 141 3.28 3.54 -10.81
CA THR A 141 2.21 3.04 -9.95
C THR A 141 1.24 4.15 -9.54
N ASN A 142 0.05 3.75 -9.08
CA ASN A 142 -0.97 4.65 -8.52
C ASN A 142 -1.52 5.67 -9.54
N VAL A 143 -1.62 5.24 -10.81
CA VAL A 143 -2.05 6.08 -11.96
C VAL A 143 -3.56 6.25 -11.96
N PHE A 144 -4.04 7.47 -12.23
CA PHE A 144 -5.48 7.75 -12.34
C PHE A 144 -5.89 8.28 -13.73
N SER A 145 -4.94 8.68 -14.57
CA SER A 145 -5.21 9.10 -15.94
C SER A 145 -4.10 8.62 -16.88
N LEU A 146 -4.49 8.13 -18.05
CA LEU A 146 -3.62 7.60 -19.08
C LEU A 146 -4.02 8.18 -20.45
N GLU A 147 -3.04 8.71 -21.18
CA GLU A 147 -3.16 9.15 -22.55
C GLU A 147 -1.95 8.66 -23.36
N ALA A 148 -2.14 8.31 -24.63
CA ALA A 148 -1.05 7.87 -25.52
C ALA A 148 -1.00 8.78 -26.76
N ASP A 149 0.19 9.10 -27.24
CA ASP A 149 0.39 9.86 -28.48
C ASP A 149 1.01 9.05 -29.64
N GLY A 150 1.03 7.72 -29.46
CA GLY A 150 1.56 6.76 -30.46
C GLY A 150 3.01 6.34 -30.24
N GLN A 151 3.82 7.06 -29.48
CA GLN A 151 5.21 6.71 -29.12
C GLN A 151 5.45 6.74 -27.61
N ALA A 152 4.73 7.58 -26.89
CA ALA A 152 4.83 7.74 -25.46
C ALA A 152 3.47 7.59 -24.78
N LEU A 153 3.52 7.22 -23.51
CA LEU A 153 2.39 7.20 -22.59
C LEU A 153 2.54 8.36 -21.62
N HIS A 154 1.52 9.21 -21.54
CA HIS A 154 1.39 10.27 -20.55
C HIS A 154 0.50 9.76 -19.42
N ALA A 155 1.04 9.67 -18.22
CA ALA A 155 0.36 9.10 -17.07
C ALA A 155 0.36 10.06 -15.89
N ARG A 156 -0.83 10.42 -15.38
CA ARG A 156 -0.98 11.15 -14.12
C ARG A 156 -1.18 10.19 -12.98
N ARG A 157 -0.46 10.41 -11.88
CA ARG A 157 -0.57 9.59 -10.66
C ARG A 157 -0.74 10.43 -9.40
N PHE A 158 -1.22 9.79 -8.35
CA PHE A 158 -1.15 10.34 -7.00
C PHE A 158 0.23 10.06 -6.41
N GLY A 159 1.04 11.10 -6.29
CA GLY A 159 2.31 11.08 -5.57
C GLY A 159 2.14 11.32 -4.07
N ASP A 160 3.24 11.43 -3.34
CA ASP A 160 3.24 11.72 -1.90
C ASP A 160 3.01 13.22 -1.63
N GLU A 161 3.46 14.09 -2.51
CA GLU A 161 3.40 15.55 -2.36
C GLU A 161 2.36 16.21 -3.27
N GLY A 162 1.53 15.43 -4.00
CA GLY A 162 0.51 15.94 -4.91
C GLY A 162 0.33 15.06 -6.14
N GLU A 163 -0.16 15.66 -7.23
CA GLU A 163 -0.34 14.96 -8.50
C GLU A 163 0.91 15.14 -9.38
N GLU A 164 1.31 14.06 -10.01
CA GLU A 164 2.51 14.00 -10.83
C GLU A 164 2.16 13.52 -12.25
N LEU A 165 2.67 14.19 -13.28
CA LEU A 165 2.57 13.78 -14.68
C LEU A 165 3.90 13.20 -15.13
N TYR A 166 3.87 11.98 -15.64
CA TYR A 166 5.02 11.29 -16.22
C TYR A 166 4.82 11.03 -17.71
N GLU A 167 5.93 11.01 -18.43
CA GLU A 167 6.05 10.48 -19.77
C GLU A 167 6.85 9.18 -19.73
N LEU A 168 6.27 8.10 -20.28
CA LEU A 168 6.90 6.78 -20.36
C LEU A 168 7.04 6.34 -21.81
N GLY A 169 8.22 5.84 -22.16
CA GLY A 169 8.43 5.13 -23.45
C GLY A 169 7.77 3.76 -23.42
N LEU A 170 7.15 3.34 -24.52
CA LEU A 170 6.61 1.98 -24.69
C LEU A 170 7.73 1.01 -25.13
N PRO A 171 7.67 -0.29 -24.74
CA PRO A 171 6.67 -0.89 -23.87
C PRO A 171 6.80 -0.47 -22.40
N ALA A 172 5.68 -0.39 -21.66
CA ALA A 172 5.63 0.08 -20.30
C ALA A 172 4.63 -0.73 -19.44
N LEU A 173 4.70 -0.54 -18.10
CA LEU A 173 3.72 -1.06 -17.15
C LEU A 173 3.17 0.05 -16.27
N CYS A 174 1.84 0.14 -16.14
CA CYS A 174 1.19 1.06 -15.21
C CYS A 174 0.20 0.33 -14.28
N SER A 175 0.21 0.69 -12.99
CA SER A 175 -0.85 0.26 -12.08
C SER A 175 -1.85 1.39 -11.81
N VAL A 176 -3.14 1.05 -11.86
CA VAL A 176 -4.24 2.01 -11.93
C VAL A 176 -4.95 2.15 -10.59
N ALA A 177 -5.28 3.37 -10.22
CA ALA A 177 -5.92 3.74 -8.96
C ALA A 177 -7.41 4.10 -9.09
N LEU A 178 -7.82 4.65 -10.23
CA LEU A 178 -9.18 5.11 -10.50
C LEU A 178 -9.64 4.65 -11.89
N PRO A 179 -10.96 4.50 -12.11
CA PRO A 179 -11.48 4.26 -13.45
C PRO A 179 -11.33 5.53 -14.32
N PRO A 180 -11.39 5.40 -15.65
CA PRO A 180 -11.55 6.54 -16.52
C PRO A 180 -12.82 7.33 -16.16
N GLU A 181 -12.78 8.64 -16.30
CA GLU A 181 -13.91 9.49 -15.98
C GLU A 181 -15.17 9.12 -16.78
N GLY A 182 -16.32 9.02 -16.09
CA GLY A 182 -17.62 8.72 -16.66
C GLY A 182 -17.84 7.25 -17.06
N ILE A 183 -16.93 6.34 -16.77
CA ILE A 183 -17.04 4.91 -17.11
C ILE A 183 -17.43 4.10 -15.88
N SER A 184 -18.56 3.38 -15.97
CA SER A 184 -18.93 2.35 -14.98
C SER A 184 -18.16 1.07 -15.24
N VAL A 185 -17.70 0.43 -14.16
CA VAL A 185 -17.00 -0.86 -14.20
C VAL A 185 -17.80 -2.00 -13.56
N GLU A 186 -19.04 -1.72 -13.16
CA GLU A 186 -19.96 -2.73 -12.65
C GLU A 186 -20.60 -3.46 -13.83
N VAL A 187 -20.29 -4.74 -13.98
CA VAL A 187 -20.75 -5.58 -15.09
C VAL A 187 -21.10 -6.99 -14.60
N GLU A 188 -22.05 -7.62 -15.27
CA GLU A 188 -22.31 -9.05 -15.11
C GLU A 188 -21.36 -9.85 -15.99
N PRO A 189 -20.78 -10.97 -15.49
CA PRO A 189 -19.88 -11.81 -16.28
C PRO A 189 -20.55 -12.37 -17.55
N VAL A 190 -19.82 -12.39 -18.66
CA VAL A 190 -20.29 -13.03 -19.90
C VAL A 190 -20.66 -14.50 -19.63
N PRO A 191 -21.78 -15.02 -20.19
CA PRO A 191 -22.17 -16.42 -20.03
C PRO A 191 -21.07 -17.40 -20.48
N VAL A 192 -20.94 -18.54 -19.79
CA VAL A 192 -19.87 -19.54 -20.04
C VAL A 192 -19.77 -19.96 -21.53
N PRO A 193 -20.88 -20.29 -22.24
CA PRO A 193 -20.75 -20.73 -23.64
C PRO A 193 -20.10 -19.68 -24.57
N GLU A 194 -20.37 -18.40 -24.32
CA GLU A 194 -19.83 -17.30 -25.14
C GLU A 194 -18.35 -16.98 -24.79
N ALA A 195 -17.96 -17.25 -23.53
CA ALA A 195 -16.62 -16.96 -23.05
C ALA A 195 -15.58 -18.02 -23.47
N LEU A 196 -15.99 -19.31 -23.59
CA LEU A 196 -15.05 -20.42 -23.80
C LEU A 196 -14.17 -20.27 -25.04
N GLU A 197 -14.67 -19.71 -26.13
CA GLU A 197 -13.91 -19.49 -27.35
C GLU A 197 -12.89 -18.35 -27.24
N ARG A 198 -13.02 -17.50 -26.21
CA ARG A 198 -12.21 -16.31 -25.99
C ARG A 198 -11.22 -16.44 -24.84
N ILE A 199 -11.23 -17.55 -24.10
CA ILE A 199 -10.35 -17.80 -22.96
C ILE A 199 -9.40 -18.96 -23.29
N ALA A 200 -8.12 -18.65 -23.44
CA ALA A 200 -7.05 -19.65 -23.58
C ALA A 200 -6.53 -20.03 -22.20
N VAL A 201 -6.47 -21.34 -21.90
CA VAL A 201 -5.88 -21.84 -20.65
C VAL A 201 -4.44 -22.25 -20.93
N TRP A 202 -3.50 -21.70 -20.18
CA TRP A 202 -2.08 -22.00 -20.27
C TRP A 202 -1.58 -22.67 -18.99
N ALA A 203 -0.93 -23.84 -19.15
CA ALA A 203 -0.17 -24.51 -18.10
C ALA A 203 1.30 -24.04 -18.10
N ALA A 204 2.09 -24.52 -17.16
CA ALA A 204 3.51 -24.15 -17.07
C ALA A 204 4.31 -24.52 -18.33
N GLY A 205 3.99 -25.66 -18.97
CA GLY A 205 4.59 -26.08 -20.24
C GLY A 205 4.26 -25.18 -21.44
N ASP A 206 3.18 -24.39 -21.34
CA ASP A 206 2.87 -23.36 -22.33
C ASP A 206 3.69 -22.08 -22.14
N VAL A 207 4.19 -21.84 -20.94
CA VAL A 207 4.93 -20.61 -20.58
C VAL A 207 6.44 -20.79 -20.74
N VAL A 208 6.95 -22.00 -20.52
CA VAL A 208 8.38 -22.33 -20.63
C VAL A 208 8.57 -23.63 -21.42
N GLU A 209 9.69 -23.76 -22.10
CA GLU A 209 9.99 -24.96 -22.91
C GLU A 209 10.10 -26.25 -22.09
N GLU A 210 10.64 -26.15 -20.86
CA GLU A 210 10.83 -27.28 -19.94
C GLU A 210 10.45 -26.91 -18.50
N VAL A 211 9.56 -27.67 -17.91
CA VAL A 211 9.20 -27.58 -16.49
C VAL A 211 10.00 -28.62 -15.70
N ARG A 212 10.84 -28.19 -14.77
CA ARG A 212 11.70 -29.05 -13.95
C ARG A 212 11.03 -29.45 -12.64
N PRO A 213 11.38 -30.61 -12.05
CA PRO A 213 10.96 -30.90 -10.67
C PRO A 213 11.46 -29.81 -9.71
N ASN A 214 10.58 -29.33 -8.83
CA ASN A 214 10.88 -28.23 -7.89
C ASN A 214 11.38 -26.95 -8.60
N ASP A 215 10.75 -26.58 -9.68
CA ASP A 215 11.13 -25.42 -10.48
C ASP A 215 10.96 -24.12 -9.67
N LYS A 216 12.09 -23.45 -9.40
CA LYS A 216 12.11 -22.20 -8.64
C LYS A 216 11.49 -21.00 -9.38
N ARG A 217 11.07 -21.18 -10.62
CA ARG A 217 10.35 -20.14 -11.34
C ARG A 217 8.91 -20.00 -10.89
N PHE A 218 8.33 -21.04 -10.24
CA PHE A 218 6.90 -21.15 -10.01
C PHE A 218 6.53 -21.47 -8.57
N GLY A 219 5.30 -21.06 -8.20
CA GLY A 219 4.57 -21.48 -7.02
C GLY A 219 5.35 -21.34 -5.71
N GLN A 220 5.05 -22.23 -4.77
CA GLN A 220 5.69 -22.23 -3.46
C GLN A 220 7.22 -22.40 -3.49
N THR A 221 7.74 -23.14 -4.46
CA THR A 221 9.19 -23.40 -4.59
C THR A 221 9.94 -22.13 -5.01
N GLY A 222 9.31 -21.27 -5.81
CA GLY A 222 9.84 -19.98 -6.26
C GLY A 222 9.59 -18.82 -5.29
N SER A 223 8.95 -19.08 -4.14
CA SER A 223 8.48 -18.07 -3.21
C SER A 223 9.39 -17.92 -2.01
N PRO A 224 10.10 -16.80 -1.86
CA PRO A 224 10.96 -16.54 -0.72
C PRO A 224 10.21 -16.11 0.55
N THR A 225 8.92 -15.81 0.51
CA THR A 225 8.13 -15.47 1.70
C THR A 225 7.11 -16.55 2.05
N ARG A 226 6.78 -16.68 3.34
CA ARG A 226 5.81 -17.69 3.83
C ARG A 226 4.91 -17.10 4.89
N VAL A 227 3.62 -17.37 4.77
CA VAL A 227 2.63 -17.10 5.81
C VAL A 227 2.75 -18.17 6.89
N LEU A 228 3.01 -17.74 8.13
CA LEU A 228 3.12 -18.62 9.31
C LEU A 228 1.79 -18.78 10.03
N ALA A 229 1.00 -17.70 10.08
CA ALA A 229 -0.30 -17.67 10.73
C ALA A 229 -1.16 -16.55 10.16
N VAL A 230 -2.47 -16.68 10.31
CA VAL A 230 -3.44 -15.62 10.02
C VAL A 230 -4.23 -15.40 11.31
N ARG A 231 -4.41 -14.14 11.72
CA ARG A 231 -5.07 -13.76 12.97
C ARG A 231 -6.12 -12.71 12.72
N ASP A 232 -7.25 -12.81 13.40
CA ASP A 232 -8.19 -11.71 13.56
C ASP A 232 -7.61 -10.75 14.62
N VAL A 233 -7.51 -9.48 14.24
CA VAL A 233 -7.02 -8.40 15.10
C VAL A 233 -8.02 -7.25 15.14
N SER A 234 -9.28 -7.54 14.87
CA SER A 234 -10.36 -6.54 14.94
C SER A 234 -10.36 -5.91 16.33
N PRO A 235 -10.23 -4.57 16.43
CA PRO A 235 -10.26 -3.92 17.73
C PRO A 235 -11.67 -4.01 18.32
N GLU A 236 -11.75 -4.31 19.62
CA GLU A 236 -13.00 -4.15 20.37
C GLU A 236 -13.33 -2.67 20.50
N ARG A 237 -14.53 -2.28 20.05
CA ARG A 237 -15.05 -0.92 20.14
C ARG A 237 -16.08 -0.82 21.26
N THR A 238 -16.11 0.31 21.99
CA THR A 238 -16.98 0.47 23.17
C THR A 238 -18.45 0.66 22.81
N GLN A 239 -18.76 1.17 21.62
CA GLN A 239 -20.10 1.30 21.06
C GLN A 239 -21.06 2.14 21.93
N GLU A 240 -20.54 3.20 22.57
CA GLU A 240 -21.28 4.06 23.48
C GLU A 240 -22.05 5.16 22.72
N LEU A 241 -23.32 5.39 23.08
CA LEU A 241 -24.18 6.42 22.47
C LEU A 241 -24.42 7.58 23.43
N PHE A 242 -24.20 8.80 22.96
CA PHE A 242 -24.39 10.04 23.70
C PHE A 242 -25.37 10.98 22.99
N GLU A 243 -26.16 11.70 23.76
CA GLU A 243 -26.97 12.84 23.29
C GLU A 243 -26.25 14.18 23.57
N ASP A 244 -25.46 14.25 24.64
CA ASP A 244 -24.67 15.42 25.00
C ASP A 244 -23.26 15.33 24.36
N PRO A 245 -22.90 16.27 23.45
CA PRO A 245 -21.59 16.31 22.86
C PRO A 245 -20.44 16.60 23.82
N ALA A 246 -20.70 17.26 24.97
CA ALA A 246 -19.68 17.53 25.97
C ALA A 246 -19.32 16.27 26.77
N GLU A 247 -20.31 15.44 27.13
CA GLU A 247 -20.08 14.13 27.74
C GLU A 247 -19.32 13.21 26.75
N ALA A 248 -19.72 13.18 25.49
CA ALA A 248 -19.02 12.43 24.44
C ALA A 248 -17.55 12.85 24.30
N ALA A 249 -17.27 14.15 24.30
CA ALA A 249 -15.91 14.69 24.25
C ALA A 249 -15.07 14.28 25.47
N GLY A 250 -15.67 14.27 26.66
CA GLY A 250 -15.06 13.74 27.87
C GLY A 250 -14.66 12.28 27.72
N ARG A 251 -15.60 11.44 27.25
CA ARG A 251 -15.38 10.01 27.04
C ARG A 251 -14.30 9.70 25.97
N VAL A 252 -14.27 10.48 24.90
CA VAL A 252 -13.22 10.37 23.87
C VAL A 252 -11.83 10.64 24.47
N ARG A 253 -11.69 11.66 25.30
CA ARG A 253 -10.40 11.94 26.00
C ARG A 253 -9.99 10.80 26.93
N GLU A 254 -10.93 10.24 27.69
CA GLU A 254 -10.67 9.07 28.54
C GLU A 254 -10.17 7.88 27.70
N LEU A 255 -10.86 7.52 26.61
CA LEU A 255 -10.47 6.43 25.71
C LEU A 255 -9.10 6.67 25.09
N LEU A 256 -8.78 7.90 24.70
CA LEU A 256 -7.46 8.25 24.17
C LEU A 256 -6.36 8.10 25.24
N ALA A 257 -6.66 8.37 26.50
CA ALA A 257 -5.74 8.14 27.61
C ALA A 257 -5.60 6.65 27.97
N GLU A 258 -6.70 5.89 27.93
CA GLU A 258 -6.71 4.44 28.13
C GLU A 258 -5.94 3.68 27.02
N ARG A 259 -5.89 4.24 25.82
CA ARG A 259 -5.24 3.68 24.63
C ARG A 259 -4.09 4.58 24.16
N PRO A 260 -2.99 4.70 24.91
CA PRO A 260 -1.86 5.55 24.52
C PRO A 260 -1.25 5.05 23.19
N ALA A 261 -0.60 5.97 22.48
CA ALA A 261 0.22 5.55 21.33
C ALA A 261 1.34 4.61 21.80
N PRO A 262 1.78 3.67 20.96
CA PRO A 262 2.94 2.83 21.31
C PRO A 262 4.13 3.70 21.67
N GLU A 263 4.78 3.41 22.80
CA GLU A 263 5.96 4.14 23.22
C GLU A 263 7.20 3.65 22.48
N SER A 264 8.04 4.58 22.06
CA SER A 264 9.37 4.29 21.56
C SER A 264 10.42 4.52 22.64
N SER A 265 11.46 3.70 22.66
CA SER A 265 12.52 3.79 23.67
C SER A 265 13.88 4.00 23.04
N TRP A 266 14.68 4.91 23.64
CA TRP A 266 16.09 5.05 23.33
C TRP A 266 16.92 3.86 23.80
N GLU A 267 16.45 3.12 24.80
CA GLU A 267 17.09 1.89 25.26
C GLU A 267 16.83 0.76 24.27
N LYS A 268 17.89 0.18 23.77
CA LYS A 268 17.79 -0.98 22.89
C LYS A 268 17.45 -2.22 23.72
N PRO A 269 16.52 -3.06 23.29
CA PRO A 269 16.28 -4.33 23.95
C PRO A 269 17.50 -5.23 23.87
N GLU A 270 17.59 -6.18 24.81
CA GLU A 270 18.66 -7.17 24.82
C GLU A 270 18.62 -8.05 23.56
N ARG A 271 19.79 -8.49 23.15
CA ARG A 271 19.97 -9.39 22.01
C ARG A 271 19.25 -10.72 22.24
N LEU A 272 18.51 -11.18 21.22
CA LEU A 272 17.82 -12.45 21.23
C LEU A 272 18.72 -13.57 20.66
N GLY A 273 19.20 -14.48 21.54
CA GLY A 273 19.89 -15.71 21.15
C GLY A 273 21.33 -15.52 20.64
N GLU A 274 21.97 -16.63 20.28
CA GLU A 274 23.24 -16.67 19.59
C GLU A 274 23.01 -16.70 18.08
N GLN A 275 23.50 -15.70 17.38
CA GLN A 275 23.37 -15.61 15.93
C GLN A 275 24.74 -15.69 15.26
N PRO A 276 24.89 -16.49 14.20
CA PRO A 276 26.18 -16.67 13.56
C PRO A 276 26.53 -15.52 12.59
N GLY A 277 27.65 -14.88 12.80
CA GLY A 277 28.66 -14.50 11.83
C GLY A 277 28.44 -13.39 10.80
N HIS A 278 27.34 -12.60 10.75
CA HIS A 278 27.16 -11.49 9.79
C HIS A 278 26.78 -10.19 10.48
N SER A 279 26.88 -9.06 9.77
CA SER A 279 26.34 -7.78 10.25
C SER A 279 24.85 -7.94 10.49
N TYR A 280 24.41 -7.65 11.70
CA TYR A 280 23.00 -7.75 12.11
C TYR A 280 22.32 -6.39 12.12
N ASP A 281 22.85 -5.45 11.35
CA ASP A 281 22.32 -4.10 11.27
C ASP A 281 20.89 -4.12 10.71
N SER A 282 20.02 -3.34 11.34
CA SER A 282 18.70 -3.02 10.83
C SER A 282 18.75 -1.64 10.19
N TRP A 283 18.38 -1.59 8.93
CA TRP A 283 18.39 -0.36 8.15
C TRP A 283 16.97 0.14 7.93
N SER A 284 16.82 1.45 7.79
CA SER A 284 15.59 2.08 7.35
C SER A 284 15.89 3.12 6.27
N VAL A 285 15.09 3.10 5.19
CA VAL A 285 15.13 4.18 4.20
C VAL A 285 14.49 5.42 4.80
N VAL A 286 15.16 6.55 4.61
CA VAL A 286 14.71 7.86 5.05
C VAL A 286 14.27 8.67 3.84
N GLU A 287 12.99 8.93 3.75
CA GLU A 287 12.38 9.79 2.72
C GLU A 287 12.23 11.21 3.23
N LEU A 288 12.38 12.16 2.32
CA LEU A 288 12.22 13.59 2.58
C LEU A 288 10.96 14.12 1.90
N VAL A 289 10.24 14.96 2.62
CA VAL A 289 9.13 15.77 2.13
C VAL A 289 9.51 17.23 2.38
N GLU A 290 9.56 18.05 1.34
CA GLU A 290 9.97 19.47 1.43
C GLU A 290 11.31 19.69 2.15
N GLY A 291 12.26 18.79 1.94
CA GLY A 291 13.60 18.86 2.54
C GLY A 291 13.69 18.44 4.02
N ARG A 292 12.59 18.00 4.64
CA ARG A 292 12.54 17.47 6.01
C ARG A 292 12.27 15.97 5.99
N ILE A 293 12.75 15.26 6.99
CA ILE A 293 12.48 13.82 7.10
C ILE A 293 10.98 13.61 7.33
N ALA A 294 10.35 12.80 6.48
CA ALA A 294 8.96 12.39 6.63
C ALA A 294 8.75 11.65 7.96
N ARG A 295 7.62 11.90 8.64
CA ARG A 295 7.31 11.30 9.94
C ARG A 295 7.44 9.77 9.94
N VAL A 296 6.92 9.11 8.89
CA VAL A 296 7.02 7.65 8.75
C VAL A 296 8.48 7.17 8.78
N SER A 297 9.40 7.92 8.20
CA SER A 297 10.84 7.58 8.23
C SER A 297 11.41 7.69 9.64
N LEU A 298 10.99 8.67 10.43
CA LEU A 298 11.35 8.79 11.86
C LEU A 298 10.78 7.63 12.69
N GLU A 299 9.56 7.19 12.38
CA GLU A 299 8.95 6.00 12.98
C GLU A 299 9.77 4.74 12.68
N LEU A 300 10.22 4.59 11.43
CA LEU A 300 11.06 3.46 11.02
C LEU A 300 12.45 3.49 11.64
N LEU A 301 13.04 4.66 11.86
CA LEU A 301 14.30 4.78 12.62
C LEU A 301 14.15 4.26 14.04
N ALA A 302 13.07 4.62 14.73
CA ALA A 302 12.76 4.12 16.08
C ALA A 302 12.59 2.59 16.09
N LYS A 303 11.82 2.05 15.13
CA LYS A 303 11.61 0.60 14.99
C LYS A 303 12.89 -0.13 14.59
N SER A 304 13.66 0.42 13.67
CA SER A 304 14.96 -0.13 13.26
C SER A 304 15.92 -0.25 14.45
N ARG A 305 15.90 0.75 15.35
CA ARG A 305 16.71 0.71 16.57
C ARG A 305 16.27 -0.39 17.54
N GLU A 306 14.96 -0.59 17.71
CA GLU A 306 14.42 -1.73 18.49
C GLU A 306 14.88 -3.07 17.90
N LEU A 307 14.70 -3.26 16.59
CA LEU A 307 15.09 -4.49 15.90
C LEU A 307 16.60 -4.73 15.98
N ALA A 308 17.39 -3.67 15.77
CA ALA A 308 18.87 -3.72 15.88
C ALA A 308 19.31 -4.16 17.28
N GLY A 309 18.63 -3.73 18.35
CA GLY A 309 18.88 -4.21 19.72
C GLY A 309 18.69 -5.71 19.82
N LYS A 310 17.56 -6.23 19.38
CA LYS A 310 17.25 -7.67 19.36
C LYS A 310 18.23 -8.49 18.52
N LEU A 311 18.79 -7.88 17.47
CA LEU A 311 19.81 -8.47 16.58
C LEU A 311 21.24 -8.32 17.11
N GLY A 312 21.48 -7.43 18.07
CA GLY A 312 22.82 -7.08 18.57
C GLY A 312 23.64 -6.22 17.61
N GLY A 313 22.98 -5.54 16.67
CA GLY A 313 23.58 -4.69 15.65
C GLY A 313 23.23 -3.21 15.82
N ARG A 314 23.38 -2.43 14.75
CA ARG A 314 23.15 -0.98 14.70
C ARG A 314 21.88 -0.64 13.94
N SER A 315 21.25 0.47 14.31
CA SER A 315 20.23 1.14 13.48
C SER A 315 20.94 2.04 12.47
N VAL A 316 20.64 1.85 11.19
CA VAL A 316 21.29 2.58 10.09
C VAL A 316 20.22 3.30 9.26
N ALA A 317 20.37 4.61 9.10
CA ALA A 317 19.57 5.38 8.16
C ALA A 317 20.17 5.29 6.76
N LEU A 318 19.37 4.95 5.76
CA LEU A 318 19.72 5.07 4.34
C LEU A 318 18.99 6.27 3.75
N ILE A 319 19.71 7.31 3.36
CA ILE A 319 19.15 8.51 2.77
C ILE A 319 19.53 8.55 1.29
N LEU A 320 18.51 8.54 0.42
CA LEU A 320 18.65 8.66 -1.03
C LEU A 320 18.09 10.00 -1.47
N GLY A 321 18.80 10.78 -2.29
CA GLY A 321 18.31 12.07 -2.78
C GLY A 321 19.40 12.99 -3.30
N HIS A 322 19.16 14.30 -3.18
CA HIS A 322 20.11 15.34 -3.57
C HIS A 322 20.08 16.51 -2.58
N GLY A 323 21.26 16.97 -2.12
CA GLY A 323 21.37 18.06 -1.16
C GLY A 323 21.00 17.65 0.27
N LEU A 324 21.54 16.55 0.78
CA LEU A 324 21.05 15.80 1.94
C LEU A 324 21.72 16.17 3.29
N ASP A 325 22.57 17.19 3.35
CA ASP A 325 23.40 17.45 4.55
C ASP A 325 22.58 17.70 5.84
N ASP A 326 21.46 18.42 5.74
CA ASP A 326 20.60 18.74 6.88
C ASP A 326 19.88 17.49 7.42
N ALA A 327 19.48 16.58 6.54
CA ALA A 327 18.77 15.34 6.90
C ALA A 327 19.66 14.36 7.69
N VAL A 328 20.98 14.39 7.48
CA VAL A 328 21.92 13.53 8.20
C VAL A 328 21.89 13.80 9.71
N GLY A 329 21.94 15.08 10.10
CA GLY A 329 21.88 15.47 11.50
C GLY A 329 20.54 15.11 12.16
N GLU A 330 19.43 15.31 11.45
CA GLU A 330 18.09 14.97 11.92
C GLU A 330 17.92 13.44 12.10
N ALA A 331 18.41 12.62 11.16
CA ALA A 331 18.37 11.16 11.28
C ALA A 331 19.14 10.65 12.52
N VAL A 332 20.33 11.21 12.79
CA VAL A 332 21.11 10.88 13.99
C VAL A 332 20.38 11.31 15.26
N ALA A 333 19.81 12.51 15.28
CA ALA A 333 19.03 13.01 16.41
C ALA A 333 17.83 12.11 16.76
N HIS A 334 17.27 11.40 15.77
CA HIS A 334 16.14 10.48 15.92
C HIS A 334 16.53 8.99 15.97
N GLY A 335 17.77 8.65 16.28
CA GLY A 335 18.14 7.28 16.65
C GLY A 335 18.98 6.50 15.66
N ALA A 336 19.38 7.07 14.52
CA ALA A 336 20.35 6.43 13.64
C ALA A 336 21.75 6.39 14.33
N GLU A 337 22.34 5.20 14.43
CA GLU A 337 23.71 5.00 14.95
C GLU A 337 24.74 5.13 13.81
N ALA A 338 24.30 4.92 12.58
CA ALA A 338 25.05 5.22 11.37
C ALA A 338 24.12 5.75 10.28
N VAL A 339 24.65 6.53 9.36
CA VAL A 339 23.94 7.08 8.21
C VAL A 339 24.70 6.73 6.94
N VAL A 340 24.02 6.11 6.00
CA VAL A 340 24.51 5.88 4.64
C VAL A 340 23.81 6.85 3.72
N VAL A 341 24.56 7.69 3.03
CA VAL A 341 24.05 8.77 2.19
C VAL A 341 24.42 8.49 0.74
N VAL A 342 23.40 8.53 -0.11
CA VAL A 342 23.54 8.55 -1.58
C VAL A 342 23.03 9.92 -2.05
N ASP A 343 23.93 10.89 -2.13
CA ASP A 343 23.64 12.26 -2.59
C ASP A 343 24.05 12.38 -4.05
N ASP A 344 23.07 12.28 -4.95
CA ASP A 344 23.29 12.28 -6.38
C ASP A 344 22.26 13.17 -7.09
N ALA A 345 22.71 14.01 -8.02
CA ALA A 345 21.84 14.93 -8.77
C ALA A 345 20.75 14.21 -9.56
N ARG A 346 20.95 12.93 -9.91
CA ARG A 346 19.96 12.08 -10.58
C ARG A 346 18.75 11.76 -9.70
N LEU A 347 18.91 11.85 -8.37
CA LEU A 347 17.87 11.58 -7.37
C LEU A 347 17.13 12.85 -6.91
N ARG A 348 17.38 14.01 -7.55
CA ARG A 348 16.70 15.28 -7.19
C ARG A 348 15.20 15.19 -7.35
N GLU A 349 14.78 14.67 -8.50
CA GLU A 349 13.38 14.40 -8.80
C GLU A 349 13.12 12.91 -8.64
N TYR A 350 11.93 12.55 -8.18
CA TYR A 350 11.57 11.14 -8.11
C TYR A 350 11.38 10.56 -9.52
N GLN A 351 12.15 9.54 -9.83
CA GLN A 351 12.06 8.77 -11.08
C GLN A 351 12.17 7.29 -10.73
N PRO A 352 11.13 6.49 -10.95
CA PRO A 352 11.03 5.10 -10.46
C PRO A 352 12.25 4.23 -10.82
N ASP A 353 12.71 4.30 -12.07
CA ASP A 353 13.87 3.52 -12.54
C ASP A 353 15.17 3.90 -11.82
N VAL A 354 15.39 5.20 -11.61
CA VAL A 354 16.64 5.71 -11.02
C VAL A 354 16.70 5.41 -9.53
N TRP A 355 15.59 5.60 -8.83
CA TRP A 355 15.51 5.33 -7.39
C TRP A 355 15.61 3.84 -7.09
N ALA A 356 14.97 2.99 -7.91
CA ALA A 356 15.08 1.54 -7.76
C ALA A 356 16.51 1.05 -8.02
N ASP A 357 17.18 1.56 -9.07
CA ASP A 357 18.58 1.22 -9.36
C ASP A 357 19.52 1.69 -8.23
N ALA A 358 19.31 2.89 -7.68
CA ALA A 358 20.08 3.38 -6.53
C ALA A 358 19.94 2.45 -5.31
N LEU A 359 18.71 2.07 -4.97
CA LEU A 359 18.47 1.13 -3.89
C LEU A 359 19.09 -0.24 -4.17
N ARG A 360 18.94 -0.77 -5.38
CA ARG A 360 19.55 -2.03 -5.81
C ARG A 360 21.08 -2.02 -5.61
N GLN A 361 21.76 -0.96 -6.07
CA GLN A 361 23.22 -0.83 -5.91
C GLN A 361 23.64 -0.80 -4.44
N VAL A 362 22.89 -0.10 -3.59
CA VAL A 362 23.15 -0.08 -2.14
C VAL A 362 22.99 -1.48 -1.54
N LEU A 363 21.89 -2.20 -1.88
CA LEU A 363 21.63 -3.53 -1.35
C LEU A 363 22.66 -4.58 -1.78
N GLU A 364 23.17 -4.49 -2.99
CA GLU A 364 24.24 -5.37 -3.50
C GLU A 364 25.56 -5.17 -2.77
N ARG A 365 25.91 -3.91 -2.45
CA ARG A 365 27.17 -3.55 -1.81
C ARG A 365 27.16 -3.79 -0.30
N GLU A 366 26.11 -3.33 0.37
CA GLU A 366 26.04 -3.24 1.82
C GLU A 366 25.41 -4.46 2.48
N ARG A 367 24.45 -5.11 1.82
CA ARG A 367 23.76 -6.33 2.28
C ARG A 367 23.28 -6.25 3.74
N PRO A 368 22.47 -5.27 4.12
CA PRO A 368 21.95 -5.19 5.48
C PRO A 368 21.16 -6.46 5.85
N HIS A 369 21.03 -6.78 7.13
CA HIS A 369 20.22 -7.93 7.53
C HIS A 369 18.73 -7.67 7.36
N VAL A 370 18.29 -6.48 7.77
CA VAL A 370 16.91 -5.99 7.63
C VAL A 370 16.95 -4.64 6.94
N LEU A 371 16.03 -4.39 6.00
CA LEU A 371 15.74 -3.07 5.46
C LEU A 371 14.25 -2.76 5.55
N LEU A 372 13.92 -1.68 6.24
CA LEU A 372 12.59 -1.12 6.34
C LEU A 372 12.44 0.03 5.35
N ILE A 373 11.32 0.06 4.62
CA ILE A 373 11.00 1.08 3.63
C ILE A 373 9.66 1.72 4.01
N PRO A 374 9.49 3.04 3.97
CA PRO A 374 8.18 3.66 4.14
C PRO A 374 7.18 3.14 3.10
N ALA A 375 5.95 2.82 3.51
CA ALA A 375 4.88 2.46 2.58
C ALA A 375 4.19 3.72 2.03
N THR A 376 4.96 4.63 1.49
CA THR A 376 4.56 5.81 0.72
C THR A 376 4.27 5.44 -0.74
N SER A 377 3.81 6.37 -1.56
CA SER A 377 3.67 6.14 -3.00
C SER A 377 5.01 5.80 -3.65
N ARG A 378 6.09 6.48 -3.24
CA ARG A 378 7.47 6.21 -3.70
C ARG A 378 7.98 4.87 -3.19
N GLY A 379 7.87 4.59 -1.88
CA GLY A 379 8.40 3.36 -1.27
C GLY A 379 7.72 2.09 -1.78
N ARG A 380 6.42 2.14 -2.08
CA ARG A 380 5.67 1.06 -2.73
C ARG A 380 6.01 0.86 -4.20
N ASP A 381 6.73 1.80 -4.78
CA ASP A 381 7.13 1.82 -6.18
C ASP A 381 8.57 1.29 -6.35
N TYR A 382 9.58 2.01 -5.81
CA TYR A 382 10.99 1.63 -5.97
C TYR A 382 11.39 0.40 -5.14
N GLY A 383 10.79 0.19 -3.95
CA GLY A 383 11.14 -0.90 -3.06
C GLY A 383 10.90 -2.29 -3.65
N PRO A 384 9.64 -2.63 -4.06
CA PRO A 384 9.35 -3.92 -4.69
C PRO A 384 10.06 -4.10 -6.04
N ARG A 385 10.34 -3.02 -6.78
CA ARG A 385 11.12 -3.10 -8.00
C ARG A 385 12.54 -3.57 -7.73
N ALA A 386 13.23 -2.92 -6.78
CA ALA A 386 14.58 -3.34 -6.39
C ALA A 386 14.60 -4.77 -5.82
N ALA A 387 13.56 -5.15 -5.05
CA ALA A 387 13.40 -6.51 -4.56
C ALA A 387 13.24 -7.52 -5.69
N GLY A 388 12.44 -7.19 -6.72
CA GLY A 388 12.25 -8.02 -7.92
C GLY A 388 13.54 -8.19 -8.72
N GLU A 389 14.30 -7.12 -8.95
CA GLU A 389 15.59 -7.14 -9.66
C GLU A 389 16.66 -7.99 -8.94
N LEU A 390 16.61 -8.03 -7.61
CA LEU A 390 17.52 -8.82 -6.77
C LEU A 390 16.96 -10.19 -6.36
N GLU A 391 15.75 -10.53 -6.78
CA GLU A 391 15.01 -11.74 -6.40
C GLU A 391 14.89 -11.93 -4.87
N LEU A 392 14.70 -10.84 -4.14
CA LEU A 392 14.54 -10.82 -2.69
C LEU A 392 13.07 -10.89 -2.28
N GLY A 393 12.78 -11.68 -1.25
CA GLY A 393 11.46 -11.70 -0.62
C GLY A 393 11.16 -10.41 0.13
N MET A 394 9.97 -9.86 -0.09
CA MET A 394 9.52 -8.63 0.55
C MET A 394 8.08 -8.77 1.05
N THR A 395 7.77 -8.17 2.19
CA THR A 395 6.39 -8.05 2.68
C THR A 395 5.96 -6.59 2.64
N GLY A 396 4.86 -6.33 1.92
CA GLY A 396 4.33 -4.97 1.77
C GLY A 396 3.37 -4.56 2.87
N ASP A 397 3.34 -3.26 3.18
CA ASP A 397 2.34 -2.61 4.03
C ASP A 397 2.24 -3.18 5.45
N CYS A 398 3.35 -3.56 6.06
CA CYS A 398 3.39 -4.08 7.42
C CYS A 398 2.83 -3.07 8.45
N VAL A 399 2.16 -3.60 9.47
CA VAL A 399 1.61 -2.82 10.59
C VAL A 399 2.34 -3.08 11.91
N ASP A 400 3.15 -4.13 11.98
CA ASP A 400 4.07 -4.42 13.07
C ASP A 400 5.19 -5.34 12.60
N LEU A 401 6.31 -5.32 13.33
CA LEU A 401 7.53 -6.06 13.05
C LEU A 401 8.16 -6.61 14.33
N GLY A 402 8.73 -7.79 14.23
CA GLY A 402 9.46 -8.41 15.33
C GLY A 402 10.68 -9.19 14.84
N ILE A 403 11.50 -9.64 15.78
CA ILE A 403 12.61 -10.56 15.52
C ILE A 403 12.36 -11.84 16.31
N ASP A 404 12.51 -13.00 15.67
CA ASP A 404 12.45 -14.29 16.35
C ASP A 404 13.83 -14.68 16.93
N ARG A 405 13.87 -15.81 17.66
CA ARG A 405 15.11 -16.30 18.29
C ARG A 405 16.20 -16.70 17.30
N ALA A 406 15.86 -16.90 16.04
CA ALA A 406 16.80 -17.19 14.96
C ALA A 406 17.29 -15.92 14.23
N GLY A 407 16.85 -14.72 14.65
CA GLY A 407 17.22 -13.44 14.04
C GLY A 407 16.45 -13.15 12.75
N ARG A 408 15.33 -13.81 12.52
CA ARG A 408 14.51 -13.58 11.33
C ARG A 408 13.48 -12.51 11.61
N LEU A 409 13.23 -11.66 10.61
CA LEU A 409 12.19 -10.64 10.67
C LEU A 409 10.81 -11.30 10.59
N ILE A 410 9.99 -11.08 11.60
CA ILE A 410 8.58 -11.44 11.63
C ILE A 410 7.78 -10.21 11.24
N GLN A 411 6.96 -10.35 10.21
CA GLN A 411 6.26 -9.26 9.55
C GLN A 411 4.76 -9.46 9.71
N HIS A 412 4.08 -8.46 10.25
CA HIS A 412 2.64 -8.46 10.48
C HIS A 412 1.97 -7.65 9.37
N LYS A 413 1.37 -8.35 8.42
CA LYS A 413 0.77 -7.76 7.23
C LYS A 413 -0.75 -7.76 7.34
N PRO A 414 -1.42 -6.59 7.24
CA PRO A 414 -2.86 -6.52 7.18
C PRO A 414 -3.38 -7.06 5.83
N ALA A 415 -4.57 -7.60 5.87
CA ALA A 415 -5.33 -8.08 4.73
C ALA A 415 -6.80 -7.71 4.92
N TYR A 416 -7.57 -7.69 3.84
CA TYR A 416 -9.02 -7.47 3.86
C TYR A 416 -9.43 -6.22 4.66
N GLY A 417 -8.80 -5.09 4.36
CA GLY A 417 -9.10 -3.83 5.04
C GLY A 417 -8.54 -3.70 6.46
N GLY A 418 -7.66 -4.60 6.91
CA GLY A 418 -6.88 -4.43 8.14
C GLY A 418 -7.38 -5.15 9.39
N ASN A 419 -8.55 -5.78 9.36
CA ASN A 419 -9.06 -6.61 10.46
C ASN A 419 -8.31 -7.94 10.61
N ILE A 420 -7.70 -8.39 9.54
CA ILE A 420 -6.93 -9.63 9.47
C ILE A 420 -5.45 -9.28 9.37
N VAL A 421 -4.62 -10.00 10.13
CA VAL A 421 -3.17 -9.89 10.04
C VAL A 421 -2.56 -11.24 9.72
N SER A 422 -1.83 -11.29 8.61
CA SER A 422 -0.97 -12.41 8.26
C SER A 422 0.41 -12.21 8.90
N VAL A 423 0.87 -13.21 9.63
CA VAL A 423 2.25 -13.27 10.16
C VAL A 423 3.13 -13.91 9.09
N ILE A 424 4.08 -13.17 8.57
CA ILE A 424 4.91 -13.56 7.42
C ILE A 424 6.38 -13.57 7.82
N MET A 425 7.15 -14.45 7.19
CA MET A 425 8.59 -14.56 7.32
C MET A 425 9.24 -14.69 5.94
N GLY A 426 10.33 -13.94 5.72
CA GLY A 426 11.19 -14.06 4.54
C GLY A 426 12.31 -15.09 4.73
N ALA A 427 12.74 -15.72 3.64
CA ALA A 427 13.86 -16.66 3.58
C ALA A 427 15.13 -16.05 2.96
N THR A 428 15.05 -14.85 2.39
CA THR A 428 16.18 -14.14 1.78
C THR A 428 16.80 -13.12 2.74
N THR A 429 18.03 -12.72 2.46
CA THR A 429 18.73 -11.63 3.14
C THR A 429 19.33 -10.70 2.09
N PRO A 430 19.08 -9.40 2.14
CA PRO A 430 18.31 -8.64 3.15
C PRO A 430 16.84 -9.09 3.29
N GLN A 431 16.30 -9.00 4.52
CA GLN A 431 14.88 -9.17 4.79
C GLN A 431 14.18 -7.82 4.63
N LEU A 432 13.27 -7.72 3.68
CA LEU A 432 12.67 -6.46 3.26
C LEU A 432 11.22 -6.33 3.73
N ALA A 433 10.85 -5.13 4.19
CA ALA A 433 9.46 -4.80 4.50
C ALA A 433 9.14 -3.35 4.13
N THR A 434 7.97 -3.10 3.50
CA THR A 434 7.39 -1.75 3.56
C THR A 434 6.46 -1.65 4.78
N VAL A 435 6.40 -0.49 5.40
CA VAL A 435 5.66 -0.26 6.65
C VAL A 435 4.73 0.93 6.50
N ARG A 436 3.47 0.77 6.87
CA ARG A 436 2.47 1.85 6.84
C ARG A 436 2.84 2.99 7.78
N PRO A 437 2.53 4.23 7.42
CA PRO A 437 2.62 5.38 8.35
C PRO A 437 1.76 5.17 9.60
N ARG A 438 2.15 5.80 10.70
CA ARG A 438 1.44 5.83 11.99
C ARG A 438 1.41 4.50 12.74
N MET A 439 2.24 3.53 12.35
CA MET A 439 2.33 2.25 13.06
C MET A 439 3.26 2.30 14.27
N PHE A 440 4.22 3.21 14.26
CA PHE A 440 5.19 3.38 15.36
C PHE A 440 5.27 4.84 15.81
N THR A 441 5.89 5.08 16.94
CA THR A 441 6.15 6.43 17.45
C THR A 441 7.61 6.80 17.20
N PRO A 442 7.91 7.97 16.61
CA PRO A 442 9.28 8.46 16.52
C PRO A 442 9.94 8.59 17.89
N LEU A 443 11.26 8.48 17.93
CA LEU A 443 12.02 8.86 19.13
C LEU A 443 12.03 10.39 19.30
N GLU A 444 11.94 10.87 20.52
CA GLU A 444 12.20 12.29 20.82
C GLU A 444 13.64 12.64 20.46
N PRO A 445 13.91 13.76 19.75
CA PRO A 445 15.24 14.07 19.24
C PRO A 445 16.26 14.34 20.37
N ARG A 446 17.50 13.86 20.16
CA ARG A 446 18.64 14.12 21.06
C ARG A 446 19.79 14.72 20.27
N ASN A 447 20.14 15.97 20.54
CA ASN A 447 21.17 16.71 19.79
C ASN A 447 22.62 16.42 20.23
N THR A 448 22.85 15.45 21.13
CA THR A 448 24.17 15.13 21.68
C THR A 448 24.79 13.86 21.08
N LEU A 449 24.19 13.30 20.05
CA LEU A 449 24.63 12.04 19.45
C LEU A 449 25.60 12.29 18.28
N ASN A 450 26.57 11.40 18.16
CA ASN A 450 27.48 11.33 17.01
C ASN A 450 27.17 10.02 16.26
N GLY A 451 26.69 10.12 15.01
CA GLY A 451 26.50 8.98 14.11
C GLY A 451 27.68 8.83 13.15
N GLU A 452 28.03 7.59 12.80
CA GLU A 452 28.95 7.34 11.70
C GLU A 452 28.26 7.72 10.37
N VAL A 453 28.90 8.53 9.53
CA VAL A 453 28.36 8.92 8.23
C VAL A 453 29.23 8.35 7.12
N ARG A 454 28.62 7.59 6.20
CA ARG A 454 29.25 7.07 4.99
C ARG A 454 28.52 7.59 3.77
N ARG A 455 29.27 8.04 2.78
CA ARG A 455 28.72 8.46 1.47
C ARG A 455 29.04 7.39 0.44
N LEU A 456 28.03 6.99 -0.33
CA LEU A 456 28.15 6.05 -1.43
C LEU A 456 27.91 6.78 -2.75
N GLU A 457 28.76 6.52 -3.72
CA GLU A 457 28.58 6.97 -5.09
C GLU A 457 27.85 5.90 -5.90
N LEU A 458 26.94 6.32 -6.77
CA LEU A 458 26.25 5.43 -7.70
C LEU A 458 27.11 5.18 -8.93
N ASP A 459 27.21 3.92 -9.35
CA ASP A 459 27.87 3.56 -10.60
C ASP A 459 26.97 3.84 -11.82
N GLY A 460 27.62 4.07 -12.95
CA GLY A 460 26.94 4.14 -14.25
C GLY A 460 25.97 5.30 -14.41
N THR A 461 25.15 5.19 -15.43
CA THR A 461 24.05 6.11 -15.74
C THR A 461 22.75 5.33 -15.78
N ALA A 462 21.91 5.44 -14.76
CA ALA A 462 20.55 4.91 -14.85
C ALA A 462 19.82 5.60 -16.01
N THR A 463 19.19 4.80 -16.87
CA THR A 463 18.40 5.34 -17.98
C THR A 463 17.03 5.77 -17.44
N VAL A 464 16.71 7.03 -17.55
CA VAL A 464 15.39 7.57 -17.24
C VAL A 464 14.43 7.15 -18.34
N ARG A 465 13.48 6.28 -18.02
CA ARG A 465 12.45 5.77 -18.93
C ARG A 465 11.04 6.18 -18.56
N ALA A 466 10.84 6.52 -17.27
CA ALA A 466 9.67 7.20 -16.74
C ALA A 466 10.11 8.58 -16.26
N ARG A 467 9.83 9.61 -17.05
CA ARG A 467 10.31 10.98 -16.82
C ARG A 467 9.22 11.85 -16.22
N LEU A 468 9.47 12.44 -15.05
CA LEU A 468 8.59 13.44 -14.46
C LEU A 468 8.53 14.69 -15.39
N VAL A 469 7.31 15.10 -15.75
CA VAL A 469 7.05 16.25 -16.63
C VAL A 469 6.47 17.43 -15.86
N GLU A 470 5.56 17.14 -14.93
CA GLU A 470 4.85 18.14 -14.14
C GLU A 470 4.60 17.60 -12.73
N HIS A 471 4.73 18.46 -11.73
CA HIS A 471 4.41 18.16 -10.35
C HIS A 471 3.49 19.26 -9.80
N ASP A 472 2.24 18.90 -9.50
CA ASP A 472 1.27 19.81 -8.89
C ASP A 472 1.18 19.51 -7.39
N THR A 473 1.74 20.41 -6.58
CA THR A 473 1.75 20.34 -5.12
C THR A 473 0.47 20.89 -4.48
N GLY A 474 -0.63 20.96 -5.20
CA GLY A 474 -1.93 21.49 -4.77
C GLY A 474 -2.46 20.93 -3.44
N GLU A 475 -3.69 20.44 -3.38
CA GLU A 475 -4.22 19.81 -2.16
C GLU A 475 -3.47 18.51 -1.82
N ARG A 476 -2.58 18.57 -0.84
CA ARG A 476 -1.81 17.41 -0.40
C ARG A 476 -2.72 16.40 0.31
N ALA A 477 -2.67 15.16 -0.11
CA ALA A 477 -3.37 14.08 0.56
C ALA A 477 -2.50 13.35 1.60
N PHE A 478 -1.18 13.60 1.58
CA PHE A 478 -0.22 12.99 2.49
C PHE A 478 -0.45 13.43 3.96
N ASP A 479 -1.05 14.61 4.18
CA ASP A 479 -1.47 15.06 5.51
C ASP A 479 -2.45 14.08 6.19
N LEU A 480 -3.31 13.38 5.41
CA LEU A 480 -4.22 12.35 5.93
C LEU A 480 -3.46 11.13 6.50
N ASP A 481 -2.38 10.71 5.85
CA ASP A 481 -1.60 9.55 6.28
C ASP A 481 -0.80 9.84 7.57
N GLU A 482 -0.45 11.11 7.81
CA GLU A 482 0.33 11.54 8.97
C GLU A 482 -0.48 12.24 10.08
N ALA A 483 -1.78 12.48 9.87
CA ALA A 483 -2.62 13.22 10.81
C ALA A 483 -2.82 12.49 12.14
N ASP A 484 -2.77 13.24 13.24
CA ASP A 484 -3.19 12.76 14.57
C ASP A 484 -4.71 12.69 14.70
N THR A 485 -5.41 13.58 14.00
CA THR A 485 -6.87 13.63 13.95
C THR A 485 -7.34 13.70 12.51
N VAL A 486 -8.35 12.91 12.17
CA VAL A 486 -8.99 12.91 10.82
C VAL A 486 -10.47 13.19 10.98
N LEU A 487 -10.98 14.15 10.21
CA LEU A 487 -12.41 14.39 10.02
C LEU A 487 -12.83 13.79 8.68
N ALA A 488 -13.68 12.76 8.71
CA ALA A 488 -14.24 12.11 7.53
C ALA A 488 -15.67 12.57 7.30
N VAL A 489 -16.02 12.95 6.07
CA VAL A 489 -17.34 13.45 5.73
C VAL A 489 -17.99 12.66 4.60
N GLY A 490 -19.32 12.53 4.66
CA GLY A 490 -20.12 11.94 3.60
C GLY A 490 -20.71 12.97 2.63
N ALA A 491 -21.43 12.48 1.60
CA ALA A 491 -21.97 13.29 0.51
C ALA A 491 -22.96 14.41 0.95
N GLY A 492 -23.56 14.31 2.14
CA GLY A 492 -24.53 15.29 2.67
C GLY A 492 -23.93 16.48 3.42
N VAL A 493 -22.60 16.59 3.49
CA VAL A 493 -21.90 17.60 4.30
C VAL A 493 -21.49 18.78 3.42
N ASP A 494 -21.72 20.02 3.93
CA ASP A 494 -21.15 21.22 3.31
C ASP A 494 -19.63 21.27 3.51
N VAL A 495 -18.87 21.27 2.40
CA VAL A 495 -17.40 21.18 2.45
C VAL A 495 -16.74 22.40 3.05
N ALA A 496 -17.30 23.61 2.87
CA ALA A 496 -16.73 24.83 3.44
C ALA A 496 -16.85 24.80 4.97
N GLU A 497 -18.00 24.35 5.48
CA GLU A 497 -18.21 24.15 6.92
C GLU A 497 -17.32 23.03 7.47
N ALA A 498 -17.20 21.91 6.74
CA ALA A 498 -16.32 20.81 7.12
C ALA A 498 -14.85 21.24 7.21
N ARG A 499 -14.35 22.04 6.27
CA ARG A 499 -12.97 22.57 6.28
C ARG A 499 -12.74 23.48 7.50
N ARG A 500 -13.72 24.34 7.83
CA ARG A 500 -13.64 25.18 9.02
C ARG A 500 -13.56 24.34 10.31
N LEU A 501 -14.47 23.35 10.44
CA LEU A 501 -14.52 22.47 11.61
C LEU A 501 -13.28 21.57 11.72
N ALA A 502 -12.74 21.09 10.60
CA ALA A 502 -11.48 20.38 10.58
C ALA A 502 -10.33 21.27 11.10
N GLY A 503 -10.28 22.55 10.69
CA GLY A 503 -9.32 23.52 11.22
C GLY A 503 -9.48 23.75 12.72
N ASP A 504 -10.71 23.93 13.21
CA ASP A 504 -11.02 24.12 14.64
C ASP A 504 -10.62 22.87 15.47
N LEU A 505 -10.69 21.68 14.89
CA LEU A 505 -10.32 20.40 15.52
C LEU A 505 -8.82 20.07 15.37
N GLY A 506 -8.09 20.80 14.54
CA GLY A 506 -6.72 20.43 14.15
C GLY A 506 -6.65 19.12 13.34
N ALA A 507 -7.68 18.83 12.56
CA ALA A 507 -7.86 17.58 11.84
C ALA A 507 -7.54 17.72 10.34
N ALA A 508 -7.00 16.65 9.73
CA ALA A 508 -6.99 16.51 8.29
C ALA A 508 -8.39 16.11 7.80
N LEU A 509 -8.85 16.72 6.70
CA LEU A 509 -10.17 16.48 6.12
C LEU A 509 -10.10 15.41 5.03
N GLY A 510 -10.90 14.36 5.15
CA GLY A 510 -11.14 13.35 4.13
C GLY A 510 -12.63 13.10 3.89
N GLY A 511 -12.97 12.33 2.87
CA GLY A 511 -14.36 11.98 2.57
C GLY A 511 -14.53 10.50 2.26
N ASP A 512 -15.75 10.00 2.43
CA ASP A 512 -16.10 8.69 1.91
C ASP A 512 -16.20 8.70 0.37
N ARG A 513 -16.49 7.54 -0.24
CA ARG A 513 -16.68 7.42 -1.68
C ARG A 513 -17.77 8.36 -2.18
N GLY A 514 -18.91 8.44 -1.46
CA GLY A 514 -20.04 9.27 -1.83
C GLY A 514 -19.69 10.76 -1.87
N ALA A 515 -18.92 11.28 -0.92
CA ALA A 515 -18.45 12.66 -0.91
C ALA A 515 -17.54 12.97 -2.11
N CYS A 516 -16.66 12.03 -2.48
CA CYS A 516 -15.77 12.19 -3.65
C CYS A 516 -16.52 12.03 -4.96
N ASP A 517 -17.48 11.11 -5.08
CA ASP A 517 -18.33 10.93 -6.26
C ASP A 517 -19.21 12.15 -6.52
N ALA A 518 -19.67 12.83 -5.47
CA ALA A 518 -20.39 14.09 -5.55
C ALA A 518 -19.51 15.31 -5.89
N GLY A 519 -18.18 15.11 -6.04
CA GLY A 519 -17.23 16.19 -6.33
C GLY A 519 -16.99 17.16 -5.17
N LEU A 520 -17.38 16.79 -3.94
CA LEU A 520 -17.20 17.63 -2.75
C LEU A 520 -15.73 17.67 -2.30
N LEU A 521 -15.03 16.56 -2.46
CA LEU A 521 -13.59 16.43 -2.18
C LEU A 521 -12.90 15.70 -3.34
N PRO A 522 -11.61 15.99 -3.60
CA PRO A 522 -10.88 15.29 -4.64
C PRO A 522 -10.65 13.81 -4.26
N ARG A 523 -10.49 12.96 -5.25
CA ARG A 523 -10.24 11.51 -5.06
C ARG A 523 -8.99 11.20 -4.24
N SER A 524 -8.00 12.10 -4.25
CA SER A 524 -6.82 11.98 -3.40
C SER A 524 -7.14 11.96 -1.90
N ARG A 525 -8.29 12.53 -1.50
CA ARG A 525 -8.78 12.58 -0.12
C ARG A 525 -9.84 11.51 0.20
N GLN A 526 -10.07 10.57 -0.70
CA GLN A 526 -11.02 9.49 -0.47
C GLN A 526 -10.50 8.52 0.60
N LEU A 527 -11.33 8.26 1.61
CA LEU A 527 -11.13 7.29 2.68
C LEU A 527 -11.97 6.03 2.41
N GLY A 528 -11.43 4.85 2.69
CA GLY A 528 -12.15 3.59 2.48
C GLY A 528 -11.33 2.53 1.75
N LEU A 529 -11.98 1.42 1.42
CA LEU A 529 -11.39 0.26 0.76
C LEU A 529 -10.74 0.62 -0.59
N LEU A 530 -11.42 1.45 -1.37
CA LEU A 530 -10.94 1.95 -2.67
C LEU A 530 -10.15 3.28 -2.56
N GLY A 531 -10.04 3.82 -1.36
CA GLY A 531 -9.32 5.04 -1.05
C GLY A 531 -8.06 4.80 -0.22
N ARG A 532 -7.89 5.65 0.80
CA ARG A 532 -6.83 5.58 1.80
C ARG A 532 -7.31 4.89 3.07
N ALA A 533 -6.44 4.13 3.71
CA ALA A 533 -6.60 3.66 5.07
C ALA A 533 -5.66 4.46 5.98
N VAL A 534 -6.19 5.03 7.06
CA VAL A 534 -5.47 5.94 7.96
C VAL A 534 -5.46 5.38 9.39
N ALA A 535 -4.52 5.82 10.20
CA ALA A 535 -4.38 5.38 11.59
C ALA A 535 -4.21 6.57 12.56
N PRO A 536 -5.17 7.52 12.59
CA PRO A 536 -5.10 8.65 13.49
C PRO A 536 -5.33 8.22 14.94
N ARG A 537 -4.96 9.06 15.88
CA ARG A 537 -5.35 8.93 17.30
C ARG A 537 -6.86 9.08 17.45
N LEU A 538 -7.45 10.05 16.75
CA LEU A 538 -8.88 10.32 16.74
C LEU A 538 -9.41 10.36 15.28
N TYR A 539 -10.40 9.52 15.01
CA TYR A 539 -11.15 9.55 13.76
C TYR A 539 -12.58 10.02 14.02
N VAL A 540 -12.98 11.10 13.39
CA VAL A 540 -14.33 11.67 13.51
C VAL A 540 -15.06 11.51 12.20
N ALA A 541 -16.18 10.79 12.18
CA ALA A 541 -16.99 10.54 11.00
C ALA A 541 -18.33 11.29 11.07
N VAL A 542 -18.68 11.99 9.99
CA VAL A 542 -19.89 12.81 9.89
C VAL A 542 -20.65 12.46 8.63
N GLU A 543 -21.89 11.97 8.78
CA GLU A 543 -22.80 11.59 7.66
C GLU A 543 -22.14 10.62 6.66
N THR A 544 -21.13 9.86 7.07
CA THR A 544 -20.53 8.80 6.24
C THR A 544 -21.47 7.60 6.17
N GLU A 545 -21.38 6.82 5.10
CA GLU A 545 -22.24 5.64 4.92
C GLU A 545 -22.05 4.59 6.01
N GLY A 546 -20.83 4.49 6.57
CA GLY A 546 -20.52 3.59 7.70
C GLY A 546 -20.61 2.11 7.34
N ASP A 547 -20.60 1.77 6.06
CA ASP A 547 -20.55 0.42 5.53
C ASP A 547 -19.14 -0.18 5.64
N PHE A 548 -18.97 -1.42 5.19
CA PHE A 548 -17.67 -2.08 5.19
C PHE A 548 -16.63 -1.30 4.37
N GLU A 549 -17.02 -0.73 3.22
CA GLU A 549 -16.10 -0.02 2.33
C GLU A 549 -15.49 1.21 3.02
N HIS A 550 -16.27 1.93 3.83
CA HIS A 550 -15.77 3.09 4.58
C HIS A 550 -15.04 2.66 5.87
N ALA A 551 -15.60 1.69 6.60
CA ALA A 551 -15.09 1.28 7.91
C ALA A 551 -13.62 0.83 7.88
N VAL A 552 -13.18 0.19 6.80
CA VAL A 552 -11.79 -0.25 6.63
C VAL A 552 -10.78 0.90 6.63
N ALA A 553 -11.22 2.14 6.33
CA ALA A 553 -10.35 3.30 6.37
C ALA A 553 -9.77 3.58 7.75
N SER A 554 -10.53 3.27 8.81
CA SER A 554 -10.24 3.72 10.19
C SER A 554 -10.00 2.58 11.18
N VAL A 555 -9.89 1.32 10.72
CA VAL A 555 -9.71 0.14 11.61
C VAL A 555 -8.58 0.33 12.62
N LYS A 556 -7.49 0.98 12.22
CA LYS A 556 -6.32 1.26 13.07
C LYS A 556 -6.38 2.58 13.83
N ALA A 557 -7.47 3.32 13.74
CA ALA A 557 -7.65 4.54 14.55
C ALA A 557 -7.73 4.21 16.05
N GLY A 558 -7.12 5.05 16.88
CA GLY A 558 -7.14 4.88 18.33
C GLY A 558 -8.55 4.94 18.90
N VAL A 559 -9.30 6.00 18.57
CA VAL A 559 -10.73 6.19 18.93
C VAL A 559 -11.50 6.60 17.68
N ILE A 560 -12.67 6.00 17.46
CA ILE A 560 -13.60 6.36 16.39
C ILE A 560 -14.84 7.00 16.99
N THR A 561 -15.12 8.22 16.56
CA THR A 561 -16.32 8.97 16.96
C THR A 561 -17.19 9.23 15.73
N VAL A 562 -18.49 8.94 15.81
CA VAL A 562 -19.44 9.07 14.71
C VAL A 562 -20.57 10.04 15.10
N PHE A 563 -20.85 11.01 14.24
CA PHE A 563 -22.01 11.90 14.35
C PHE A 563 -23.12 11.39 13.44
N LYS A 564 -24.28 11.05 14.01
CA LYS A 564 -25.41 10.48 13.27
C LYS A 564 -26.75 11.06 13.73
N ARG A 565 -27.69 11.18 12.78
CA ARG A 565 -29.02 11.75 13.05
C ARG A 565 -29.92 10.85 13.90
N SER A 566 -29.73 9.55 13.85
CA SER A 566 -30.59 8.59 14.53
C SER A 566 -29.98 8.11 15.85
N SER A 567 -30.85 7.80 16.82
CA SER A 567 -30.49 7.14 18.08
C SER A 567 -30.37 5.60 17.94
N ALA A 568 -30.34 5.07 16.73
CA ALA A 568 -30.13 3.64 16.50
C ALA A 568 -28.80 3.17 17.12
N PRO A 569 -28.67 1.90 17.51
CA PRO A 569 -27.44 1.37 18.10
C PRO A 569 -26.22 1.72 17.28
N VAL A 570 -25.11 1.94 17.95
CA VAL A 570 -23.82 2.17 17.31
C VAL A 570 -23.41 0.88 16.62
N THR A 571 -22.99 1.00 15.36
CA THR A 571 -22.45 -0.17 14.64
C THR A 571 -21.09 -0.55 15.23
N GLY A 572 -20.71 -1.82 15.19
CA GLY A 572 -19.49 -2.36 15.79
C GLY A 572 -18.17 -1.71 15.34
N THR A 573 -18.23 -0.67 14.52
CA THR A 573 -17.07 0.04 13.98
C THR A 573 -16.68 1.31 14.73
N ALA A 574 -17.52 1.82 15.67
CA ALA A 574 -17.27 3.04 16.40
C ALA A 574 -17.15 2.82 17.91
N ASP A 575 -16.37 3.67 18.58
CA ASP A 575 -16.29 3.71 20.06
C ASP A 575 -17.39 4.60 20.63
N VAL A 576 -17.55 5.81 20.10
CA VAL A 576 -18.48 6.83 20.56
C VAL A 576 -19.36 7.26 19.40
N ALA A 577 -20.67 7.31 19.62
CA ALA A 577 -21.60 7.94 18.69
C ALA A 577 -22.32 9.10 19.39
N VAL A 578 -22.49 10.21 18.67
CA VAL A 578 -23.26 11.37 19.09
C VAL A 578 -24.52 11.45 18.25
N ALA A 579 -25.69 11.34 18.90
CA ALA A 579 -26.99 11.43 18.24
C ALA A 579 -27.43 12.88 18.05
N GLY A 580 -28.03 13.20 16.89
CA GLY A 580 -28.60 14.50 16.58
C GLY A 580 -28.03 15.14 15.33
N ASP A 581 -28.39 16.41 15.09
CA ASP A 581 -27.86 17.16 13.93
C ASP A 581 -26.38 17.51 14.18
N TRP A 582 -25.52 17.01 13.32
CA TRP A 582 -24.08 17.24 13.42
C TRP A 582 -23.69 18.73 13.37
N ARG A 583 -24.50 19.58 12.71
CA ARG A 583 -24.26 21.03 12.61
C ARG A 583 -24.30 21.71 13.96
N GLU A 584 -25.09 21.18 14.90
CA GLU A 584 -25.18 21.66 16.28
C GLU A 584 -24.20 20.89 17.18
N LYS A 585 -24.14 19.57 17.01
CA LYS A 585 -23.40 18.69 17.93
C LYS A 585 -21.89 18.72 17.74
N LEU A 586 -21.39 18.75 16.48
CA LEU A 586 -19.95 18.73 16.23
C LEU A 586 -19.23 19.98 16.70
N PRO A 587 -19.72 21.22 16.47
CA PRO A 587 -19.08 22.42 17.04
C PRO A 587 -19.02 22.39 18.56
N ALA A 588 -20.11 21.95 19.25
CA ALA A 588 -20.15 21.82 20.69
C ALA A 588 -19.17 20.73 21.20
N PHE A 589 -19.07 19.62 20.50
CA PHE A 589 -18.07 18.58 20.78
C PHE A 589 -16.64 19.13 20.67
N ILE A 590 -16.32 19.84 19.57
CA ILE A 590 -14.99 20.41 19.33
C ILE A 590 -14.64 21.40 20.46
N GLN A 591 -15.57 22.28 20.83
CA GLN A 591 -15.36 23.23 21.91
C GLN A 591 -15.06 22.51 23.23
N ALA A 592 -15.84 21.47 23.57
CA ALA A 592 -15.65 20.71 24.81
C ALA A 592 -14.37 19.87 24.77
N TYR A 593 -14.01 19.33 23.58
CA TYR A 593 -12.79 18.55 23.40
C TYR A 593 -11.52 19.39 23.54
N ALA A 594 -11.50 20.61 22.99
CA ALA A 594 -10.38 21.54 23.09
C ALA A 594 -10.25 22.24 24.45
N GLY A 595 -11.35 22.38 25.21
CA GLY A 595 -11.40 23.11 26.49
C GLY A 595 -11.06 22.28 27.74
N GLY A 596 -10.81 21.00 27.61
CA GLY A 596 -10.45 20.08 28.70
C GLY A 596 -9.10 19.43 28.49
#